data_a2ceb3548b40ba5b57c19cb785f35ada
#
_entry.id   a2ceb3548b40ba5b57c19cb785f35ada
#
_cell.length_a   1.000
_cell.length_b   1.000
_cell.length_c   1.000
_cell.angle_alpha   90.00
_cell.angle_beta   90.00
_cell.angle_gamma   90.00
#
_symmetry.space_group_name_H-M   'P 1'
#
loop_
_entity.id
_entity.type
_entity.pdbx_description
1 polymer ?
#
loop_
_entity_poly.entity_id
_entity_poly.type
_entity_poly.pdbx_seq_one_letter_code
_entity_poly.pdbx_strand_id
1 'polypeptide(L)'
;QATLDWLEPIYQKLGGRLWIAPSCSLLHVPVDLDNETTMDPEIRSWLAFARQKLEELQLLATALTDGQDAVTRELKSNADATLSRRNSTRVTDPQVREAVAAITPELGQRKSSYQQRSAIQASHLKLPRYPTTTIGSFPQTKDIRQTRLKFRKGELAPEEYHERIRAEIRHCVEEQEQLGLDVLVHGEAERNDMVEYFGEQLEGYVFSRFGWVQSYGSRCVKPPILFGDISRPKAMTVEWIRYAQSLTDKPLKGMLTGPVTILNWSFVRDDQPRKDTCLQLALAIREEVLDLEQAGVNIIQIDEAALREGLPLRQSDWQTYLDW
;
A
#
# COMPACT_ATOMS: atom_id res chain seq x y z
N GLN A 1 -4.29 -19.10 21.93
CA GLN A 1 -3.75 -20.28 22.63
C GLN A 1 -2.21 -20.23 22.68
N ALA A 2 -1.50 -20.14 21.55
CA ALA A 2 -0.01 -20.15 21.53
C ALA A 2 0.65 -19.13 22.47
N THR A 3 0.05 -17.93 22.59
CA THR A 3 0.52 -16.90 23.52
C THR A 3 0.36 -17.33 24.98
N LEU A 4 -0.74 -17.97 25.32
CA LEU A 4 -0.95 -18.51 26.67
C LEU A 4 0.03 -19.63 26.99
N ASP A 5 0.25 -20.54 26.05
CA ASP A 5 1.20 -21.66 26.20
C ASP A 5 2.63 -21.15 26.44
N TRP A 6 2.97 -19.99 25.89
CA TRP A 6 4.25 -19.31 26.11
C TRP A 6 4.29 -18.55 27.44
N LEU A 7 3.20 -17.86 27.82
CA LEU A 7 3.15 -17.02 29.04
C LEU A 7 3.00 -17.84 30.33
N GLU A 8 2.25 -18.93 30.31
CA GLU A 8 1.90 -19.69 31.49
C GLU A 8 3.14 -20.21 32.27
N PRO A 9 4.17 -20.82 31.65
CA PRO A 9 5.39 -21.23 32.37
C PRO A 9 6.13 -20.03 33.00
N ILE A 10 6.10 -18.89 32.36
CA ILE A 10 6.71 -17.64 32.86
C ILE A 10 5.96 -17.16 34.10
N TYR A 11 4.62 -17.12 34.01
CA TYR A 11 3.73 -16.69 35.09
C TYR A 11 3.93 -17.57 36.34
N GLN A 12 3.97 -18.87 36.18
CA GLN A 12 4.20 -19.84 37.26
C GLN A 12 5.58 -19.62 37.90
N LYS A 13 6.64 -19.49 37.07
CA LYS A 13 8.00 -19.27 37.56
C LYS A 13 8.16 -17.96 38.36
N LEU A 14 7.40 -16.94 38.01
CA LEU A 14 7.44 -15.62 38.67
C LEU A 14 6.46 -15.53 39.87
N GLY A 15 5.72 -16.58 40.17
CA GLY A 15 4.75 -16.60 41.28
C GLY A 15 3.65 -15.54 41.07
N GLY A 16 3.17 -15.40 39.84
CA GLY A 16 2.10 -14.44 39.48
C GLY A 16 2.56 -13.00 39.27
N ARG A 17 3.82 -12.67 39.45
CA ARG A 17 4.37 -11.30 39.26
C ARG A 17 4.79 -11.07 37.81
N LEU A 18 3.80 -10.99 36.92
CA LEU A 18 4.01 -10.80 35.47
C LEU A 18 3.23 -9.58 34.98
N TRP A 19 3.91 -8.72 34.25
CA TRP A 19 3.29 -7.64 33.49
C TRP A 19 3.32 -8.00 32.01
N ILE A 20 2.16 -7.88 31.37
CA ILE A 20 2.03 -8.10 29.92
C ILE A 20 1.59 -6.79 29.24
N ALA A 21 2.15 -6.52 28.07
CA ALA A 21 1.88 -5.33 27.29
C ALA A 21 1.83 -5.68 25.79
N PRO A 22 1.24 -4.82 24.96
CA PRO A 22 1.33 -4.98 23.51
C PRO A 22 2.79 -4.94 23.04
N SER A 23 3.09 -5.62 21.94
CA SER A 23 4.44 -5.63 21.34
C SER A 23 4.88 -4.28 20.77
N CYS A 24 3.93 -3.36 20.53
CA CYS A 24 4.19 -2.01 20.02
C CYS A 24 3.25 -0.98 20.68
N SER A 25 3.59 0.31 20.52
CA SER A 25 2.70 1.41 20.94
C SER A 25 1.39 1.36 20.17
N LEU A 26 0.27 1.51 20.89
CA LEU A 26 -1.07 1.59 20.30
C LEU A 26 -1.36 2.94 19.62
N LEU A 27 -0.44 3.91 19.71
CA LEU A 27 -0.57 5.23 19.08
C LEU A 27 -0.67 5.15 17.54
N HIS A 28 0.00 4.16 16.95
CA HIS A 28 0.04 3.94 15.49
C HIS A 28 -0.88 2.80 15.02
N VAL A 29 -1.85 2.42 15.84
CA VAL A 29 -2.86 1.40 15.52
C VAL A 29 -4.22 2.11 15.50
N PRO A 30 -5.13 1.79 14.56
CA PRO A 30 -6.49 2.32 14.55
C PRO A 30 -7.19 2.07 15.89
N VAL A 31 -8.07 2.98 16.30
CA VAL A 31 -8.58 2.99 17.68
C VAL A 31 -9.52 1.83 17.98
N ASP A 32 -10.58 1.67 17.17
CA ASP A 32 -11.66 0.73 17.49
C ASP A 32 -12.24 0.11 16.22
N LEU A 33 -12.11 -1.21 16.10
CA LEU A 33 -12.62 -2.00 15.00
C LEU A 33 -14.16 -2.05 14.96
N ASP A 34 -14.84 -1.85 16.08
CA ASP A 34 -16.29 -1.88 16.14
C ASP A 34 -16.94 -0.75 15.34
N ASN A 35 -16.20 0.34 15.08
CA ASN A 35 -16.66 1.41 14.21
C ASN A 35 -16.68 1.03 12.72
N GLU A 36 -15.97 -0.04 12.32
CA GLU A 36 -15.89 -0.49 10.92
C GLU A 36 -17.08 -1.36 10.53
N THR A 37 -18.28 -0.81 10.65
CA THR A 37 -19.55 -1.54 10.43
C THR A 37 -19.82 -1.94 8.99
N THR A 38 -19.13 -1.30 8.02
CA THR A 38 -19.27 -1.58 6.58
C THR A 38 -18.17 -2.49 6.04
N MET A 39 -17.15 -2.80 6.86
CA MET A 39 -16.11 -3.72 6.49
C MET A 39 -16.65 -5.14 6.36
N ASP A 40 -16.16 -5.89 5.37
CA ASP A 40 -16.50 -7.30 5.19
C ASP A 40 -16.37 -8.06 6.52
N PRO A 41 -17.43 -8.77 6.97
CA PRO A 41 -17.44 -9.39 8.30
C PRO A 41 -16.36 -10.47 8.48
N GLU A 42 -16.02 -11.21 7.43
CA GLU A 42 -14.97 -12.22 7.49
C GLU A 42 -13.61 -11.56 7.71
N ILE A 43 -13.24 -10.58 6.87
CA ILE A 43 -11.96 -9.85 7.00
C ILE A 43 -11.90 -9.11 8.34
N ARG A 44 -13.01 -8.48 8.76
CA ARG A 44 -13.09 -7.80 10.05
C ARG A 44 -12.78 -8.74 11.22
N SER A 45 -13.23 -10.00 11.16
CA SER A 45 -12.97 -11.00 12.20
C SER A 45 -11.49 -11.35 12.37
N TRP A 46 -10.66 -11.08 11.36
CA TRP A 46 -9.21 -11.34 11.39
C TRP A 46 -8.38 -10.19 11.95
N LEU A 47 -9.00 -9.03 12.20
CA LEU A 47 -8.33 -7.81 12.59
C LEU A 47 -8.52 -7.52 14.09
N ALA A 48 -7.57 -6.78 14.66
CA ALA A 48 -7.66 -6.22 16.00
C ALA A 48 -7.04 -4.83 16.02
N PHE A 49 -7.84 -3.80 16.37
CA PHE A 49 -7.38 -2.43 16.56
C PHE A 49 -6.96 -2.19 18.01
N ALA A 50 -6.64 -0.97 18.41
CA ALA A 50 -6.06 -0.69 19.72
C ALA A 50 -6.95 -1.17 20.88
N ARG A 51 -8.26 -0.92 20.81
CA ARG A 51 -9.23 -1.39 21.81
C ARG A 51 -9.24 -2.91 21.90
N GLN A 52 -9.35 -3.61 20.77
CA GLN A 52 -9.34 -5.07 20.72
C GLN A 52 -8.01 -5.66 21.21
N LYS A 53 -6.87 -4.97 20.98
CA LYS A 53 -5.58 -5.35 21.57
C LYS A 53 -5.56 -5.26 23.09
N LEU A 54 -6.25 -4.27 23.68
CA LEU A 54 -6.40 -4.19 25.13
C LEU A 54 -7.33 -5.29 25.66
N GLU A 55 -8.38 -5.64 24.94
CA GLU A 55 -9.25 -6.77 25.25
C GLU A 55 -8.49 -8.11 25.23
N GLU A 56 -7.61 -8.31 24.21
CA GLU A 56 -6.71 -9.47 24.17
C GLU A 56 -5.81 -9.57 25.42
N LEU A 57 -5.22 -8.44 25.86
CA LEU A 57 -4.42 -8.43 27.09
C LEU A 57 -5.23 -8.76 28.33
N GLN A 58 -6.46 -8.25 28.43
CA GLN A 58 -7.37 -8.55 29.53
C GLN A 58 -7.70 -10.06 29.54
N LEU A 59 -7.99 -10.66 28.39
CA LEU A 59 -8.26 -12.09 28.27
C LEU A 59 -7.05 -12.95 28.66
N LEU A 60 -5.83 -12.56 28.26
CA LEU A 60 -4.61 -13.24 28.66
C LEU A 60 -4.40 -13.16 30.18
N ALA A 61 -4.62 -11.99 30.77
CA ALA A 61 -4.52 -11.80 32.21
C ALA A 61 -5.53 -12.67 32.96
N THR A 62 -6.81 -12.68 32.56
CA THR A 62 -7.86 -13.49 33.15
C THR A 62 -7.54 -14.99 33.02
N ALA A 63 -7.06 -15.44 31.85
CA ALA A 63 -6.69 -16.85 31.64
C ALA A 63 -5.54 -17.29 32.57
N LEU A 64 -4.58 -16.41 32.85
CA LEU A 64 -3.43 -16.71 33.72
C LEU A 64 -3.81 -16.69 35.21
N THR A 65 -4.76 -15.84 35.63
CA THR A 65 -5.15 -15.70 37.06
C THR A 65 -6.28 -16.65 37.44
N ASP A 66 -7.30 -16.76 36.62
CA ASP A 66 -8.56 -17.46 36.92
C ASP A 66 -8.69 -18.80 36.16
N GLY A 67 -7.72 -19.09 35.28
CA GLY A 67 -7.70 -20.29 34.44
C GLY A 67 -8.33 -20.10 33.07
N GLN A 68 -7.95 -20.94 32.11
CA GLN A 68 -8.42 -20.85 30.72
C GLN A 68 -9.92 -21.09 30.56
N ASP A 69 -10.54 -21.81 31.51
CA ASP A 69 -12.01 -22.06 31.51
C ASP A 69 -12.81 -20.77 31.59
N ALA A 70 -12.29 -19.74 32.27
CA ALA A 70 -12.94 -18.44 32.41
C ALA A 70 -13.06 -17.66 31.08
N VAL A 71 -12.28 -18.01 30.07
CA VAL A 71 -12.21 -17.31 28.75
C VAL A 71 -12.36 -18.27 27.57
N THR A 72 -12.94 -19.46 27.80
CA THR A 72 -13.07 -20.52 26.78
C THR A 72 -13.81 -20.04 25.51
N ARG A 73 -14.84 -19.23 25.67
CA ARG A 73 -15.63 -18.69 24.54
C ARG A 73 -14.79 -17.79 23.64
N GLU A 74 -14.01 -16.90 24.24
CA GLU A 74 -13.17 -15.92 23.56
C GLU A 74 -11.98 -16.62 22.87
N LEU A 75 -11.37 -17.60 23.54
CA LEU A 75 -10.32 -18.42 22.95
C LEU A 75 -10.83 -19.21 21.74
N LYS A 76 -12.04 -19.77 21.83
CA LYS A 76 -12.68 -20.46 20.70
C LYS A 76 -12.93 -19.51 19.55
N SER A 77 -13.54 -18.33 19.81
CA SER A 77 -13.81 -17.31 18.79
C SER A 77 -12.51 -16.88 18.05
N ASN A 78 -11.41 -16.67 18.79
CA ASN A 78 -10.11 -16.35 18.20
C ASN A 78 -9.56 -17.50 17.36
N ALA A 79 -9.70 -18.76 17.85
CA ALA A 79 -9.27 -19.94 17.09
C ALA A 79 -10.06 -20.08 15.78
N ASP A 80 -11.38 -19.90 15.82
CA ASP A 80 -12.25 -19.96 14.66
C ASP A 80 -11.88 -18.87 13.61
N ALA A 81 -11.64 -17.64 14.04
CA ALA A 81 -11.20 -16.54 13.17
C ALA A 81 -9.82 -16.82 12.55
N THR A 82 -8.87 -17.34 13.33
CA THR A 82 -7.55 -17.71 12.84
C THR A 82 -7.61 -18.84 11.80
N LEU A 83 -8.47 -19.84 12.04
CA LEU A 83 -8.70 -20.95 11.12
C LEU A 83 -9.39 -20.49 9.83
N SER A 84 -10.39 -19.60 9.95
CA SER A 84 -11.06 -18.96 8.82
C SER A 84 -10.03 -18.26 7.92
N ARG A 85 -9.19 -17.39 8.49
CA ARG A 85 -8.16 -16.70 7.72
C ARG A 85 -7.20 -17.66 7.03
N ARG A 86 -6.74 -18.69 7.72
CA ARG A 86 -5.78 -19.67 7.18
C ARG A 86 -6.34 -20.45 5.99
N ASN A 87 -7.65 -20.73 5.99
CA ASN A 87 -8.31 -21.54 4.97
C ASN A 87 -9.01 -20.70 3.88
N SER A 88 -9.05 -19.38 4.04
CA SER A 88 -9.75 -18.51 3.09
C SER A 88 -8.99 -18.42 1.76
N THR A 89 -9.70 -18.69 0.67
CA THR A 89 -9.20 -18.50 -0.70
C THR A 89 -8.95 -17.03 -1.04
N ARG A 90 -9.47 -16.11 -0.23
CA ARG A 90 -9.23 -14.66 -0.37
C ARG A 90 -7.84 -14.25 0.13
N VAL A 91 -7.24 -15.07 1.00
CA VAL A 91 -5.90 -14.81 1.58
C VAL A 91 -4.81 -15.36 0.68
N THR A 92 -5.07 -16.47 0.01
CA THR A 92 -4.08 -17.18 -0.81
C THR A 92 -4.54 -17.29 -2.24
N ASP A 93 -3.76 -16.71 -3.16
CA ASP A 93 -3.92 -16.83 -4.60
C ASP A 93 -2.79 -17.72 -5.18
N PRO A 94 -3.11 -18.94 -5.66
CA PRO A 94 -2.10 -19.84 -6.23
C PRO A 94 -1.34 -19.23 -7.42
N GLN A 95 -2.00 -18.41 -8.26
CA GLN A 95 -1.36 -17.80 -9.42
C GLN A 95 -0.31 -16.76 -9.00
N VAL A 96 -0.63 -15.95 -7.98
CA VAL A 96 0.32 -14.98 -7.40
C VAL A 96 1.53 -15.72 -6.82
N ARG A 97 1.32 -16.81 -6.10
CA ARG A 97 2.40 -17.59 -5.49
C ARG A 97 3.28 -18.27 -6.53
N GLU A 98 2.70 -18.80 -7.58
CA GLU A 98 3.43 -19.36 -8.70
C GLU A 98 4.25 -18.29 -9.43
N ALA A 99 3.69 -17.10 -9.66
CA ALA A 99 4.39 -15.97 -10.26
C ALA A 99 5.60 -15.52 -9.41
N VAL A 100 5.45 -15.44 -8.08
CA VAL A 100 6.57 -15.13 -7.17
C VAL A 100 7.64 -16.22 -7.20
N ALA A 101 7.23 -17.49 -7.21
CA ALA A 101 8.17 -18.62 -7.27
C ALA A 101 8.95 -18.68 -8.61
N ALA A 102 8.38 -18.13 -9.68
CA ALA A 102 9.01 -18.03 -10.99
C ALA A 102 9.99 -16.84 -11.14
N ILE A 103 10.13 -15.98 -10.12
CA ILE A 103 11.08 -14.87 -10.16
C ILE A 103 12.51 -15.40 -10.18
N THR A 104 13.25 -14.99 -11.20
CA THR A 104 14.69 -15.32 -11.34
C THR A 104 15.53 -14.04 -11.25
N PRO A 105 16.84 -14.13 -10.96
CA PRO A 105 17.73 -12.97 -10.93
C PRO A 105 17.76 -12.19 -12.25
N GLU A 106 17.51 -12.84 -13.38
CA GLU A 106 17.50 -12.24 -14.71
C GLU A 106 16.35 -11.24 -14.88
N LEU A 107 15.22 -11.41 -14.17
CA LEU A 107 14.11 -10.44 -14.17
C LEU A 107 14.54 -9.06 -13.65
N GLY A 108 15.51 -9.00 -12.73
CA GLY A 108 16.07 -7.76 -12.22
C GLY A 108 17.18 -7.16 -13.09
N GLN A 109 17.61 -7.84 -14.17
CA GLN A 109 18.72 -7.41 -15.01
C GLN A 109 18.22 -6.68 -16.25
N ARG A 110 18.88 -5.58 -16.60
CA ARG A 110 18.64 -4.88 -17.85
C ARG A 110 19.40 -5.54 -19.00
N LYS A 111 18.71 -5.70 -20.13
CA LYS A 111 19.29 -6.32 -21.35
C LYS A 111 20.42 -5.51 -21.96
N SER A 112 20.45 -4.19 -21.77
CA SER A 112 21.41 -3.27 -22.37
C SER A 112 22.18 -2.51 -21.28
N SER A 113 23.44 -2.16 -21.56
CA SER A 113 24.25 -1.33 -20.68
C SER A 113 23.68 0.10 -20.57
N TYR A 114 24.10 0.84 -19.53
CA TYR A 114 23.71 2.24 -19.36
C TYR A 114 24.10 3.08 -20.58
N GLN A 115 25.31 2.92 -21.09
CA GLN A 115 25.82 3.68 -22.25
C GLN A 115 24.95 3.47 -23.49
N GLN A 116 24.55 2.24 -23.76
CA GLN A 116 23.67 1.93 -24.88
C GLN A 116 22.28 2.55 -24.69
N ARG A 117 21.70 2.41 -23.50
CA ARG A 117 20.38 2.96 -23.21
C ARG A 117 20.38 4.49 -23.26
N SER A 118 21.35 5.15 -22.63
CA SER A 118 21.42 6.61 -22.58
C SER A 118 21.53 7.23 -23.98
N ALA A 119 22.29 6.61 -24.89
CA ALA A 119 22.39 7.06 -26.28
C ALA A 119 21.05 6.95 -27.04
N ILE A 120 20.35 5.82 -26.88
CA ILE A 120 19.04 5.60 -27.50
C ILE A 120 18.01 6.58 -26.91
N GLN A 121 17.96 6.73 -25.61
CA GLN A 121 17.03 7.63 -24.92
C GLN A 121 17.28 9.09 -25.31
N ALA A 122 18.54 9.53 -25.38
CA ALA A 122 18.89 10.89 -25.82
C ALA A 122 18.44 11.18 -27.25
N SER A 123 18.59 10.22 -28.16
CA SER A 123 18.16 10.38 -29.56
C SER A 123 16.64 10.36 -29.71
N HIS A 124 15.94 9.59 -28.87
CA HIS A 124 14.49 9.45 -28.91
C HIS A 124 13.76 10.62 -28.25
N LEU A 125 14.14 10.95 -27.01
CA LEU A 125 13.48 11.99 -26.21
C LEU A 125 13.86 13.40 -26.62
N LYS A 126 15.08 13.60 -27.16
CA LYS A 126 15.63 14.90 -27.61
C LYS A 126 15.51 16.02 -26.56
N LEU A 127 15.65 15.66 -25.29
CA LEU A 127 15.59 16.60 -24.18
C LEU A 127 16.82 17.50 -24.15
N PRO A 128 16.72 18.72 -23.59
CA PRO A 128 17.88 19.56 -23.35
C PRO A 128 18.85 18.91 -22.35
N ARG A 129 20.06 19.47 -22.24
CA ARG A 129 21.10 18.92 -21.34
C ARG A 129 20.66 18.84 -19.88
N TYR A 130 19.81 19.76 -19.45
CA TYR A 130 19.25 19.88 -18.11
C TYR A 130 17.73 20.04 -18.22
N PRO A 131 16.97 18.95 -18.46
CA PRO A 131 15.55 19.03 -18.64
C PRO A 131 14.85 19.39 -17.33
N THR A 132 13.85 20.24 -17.42
CA THR A 132 13.01 20.64 -16.30
C THR A 132 11.78 19.77 -16.21
N THR A 133 11.37 19.42 -14.99
CA THR A 133 10.16 18.65 -14.68
C THR A 133 9.73 18.94 -13.26
N THR A 134 8.55 18.46 -12.85
CA THR A 134 8.07 18.48 -11.47
C THR A 134 8.11 17.10 -10.86
N ILE A 135 7.86 17.01 -9.54
CA ILE A 135 7.86 15.73 -8.81
C ILE A 135 6.73 14.79 -9.29
N GLY A 136 5.55 15.32 -9.66
CA GLY A 136 4.40 14.53 -10.11
C GLY A 136 3.07 15.10 -9.66
N SER A 137 2.83 15.20 -8.36
CA SER A 137 1.58 15.73 -7.79
C SER A 137 1.53 17.26 -7.79
N PHE A 138 0.34 17.77 -8.02
CA PHE A 138 0.00 19.20 -7.87
C PHE A 138 -0.88 19.42 -6.64
N PRO A 139 -1.07 20.69 -6.19
CA PRO A 139 -1.86 20.97 -5.00
C PRO A 139 -3.27 20.42 -5.10
N GLN A 140 -3.70 19.72 -4.07
CA GLN A 140 -5.04 19.16 -3.95
C GLN A 140 -6.01 20.26 -3.55
N THR A 141 -6.67 20.90 -4.54
CA THR A 141 -7.62 21.97 -4.32
C THR A 141 -8.86 21.50 -3.54
N LYS A 142 -9.64 22.44 -3.03
CA LYS A 142 -10.92 22.13 -2.37
C LYS A 142 -11.88 21.42 -3.34
N ASP A 143 -11.90 21.86 -4.61
CA ASP A 143 -12.80 21.33 -5.62
C ASP A 143 -12.43 19.90 -6.03
N ILE A 144 -11.16 19.59 -6.21
CA ILE A 144 -10.66 18.22 -6.44
C ILE A 144 -11.09 17.31 -5.28
N ARG A 145 -10.85 17.72 -4.03
CA ARG A 145 -11.22 16.93 -2.85
C ARG A 145 -12.73 16.70 -2.75
N GLN A 146 -13.55 17.72 -3.04
CA GLN A 146 -15.00 17.60 -3.03
C GLN A 146 -15.50 16.69 -4.17
N THR A 147 -14.93 16.79 -5.36
CA THR A 147 -15.24 15.92 -6.50
C THR A 147 -15.03 14.45 -6.16
N ARG A 148 -13.86 14.10 -5.62
CA ARG A 148 -13.59 12.72 -5.15
C ARG A 148 -14.53 12.28 -4.04
N LEU A 149 -14.82 13.16 -3.06
CA LEU A 149 -15.73 12.83 -1.97
C LEU A 149 -17.15 12.54 -2.47
N LYS A 150 -17.68 13.37 -3.38
CA LYS A 150 -19.00 13.17 -3.97
C LYS A 150 -19.09 11.87 -4.77
N PHE A 151 -18.06 11.59 -5.57
CA PHE A 151 -17.96 10.35 -6.32
C PHE A 151 -17.96 9.12 -5.38
N ARG A 152 -17.13 9.13 -4.34
CA ARG A 152 -17.05 8.06 -3.35
C ARG A 152 -18.36 7.82 -2.59
N LYS A 153 -19.19 8.87 -2.45
CA LYS A 153 -20.54 8.78 -1.84
C LYS A 153 -21.62 8.38 -2.83
N GLY A 154 -21.32 8.20 -4.11
CA GLY A 154 -22.32 7.94 -5.14
C GLY A 154 -23.19 9.17 -5.50
N GLU A 155 -22.76 10.37 -5.08
CA GLU A 155 -23.44 11.66 -5.37
C GLU A 155 -23.05 12.24 -6.73
N LEU A 156 -22.08 11.63 -7.41
CA LEU A 156 -21.57 12.05 -8.72
C LEU A 156 -21.47 10.83 -9.63
N ALA A 157 -22.01 10.93 -10.85
CA ALA A 157 -21.91 9.87 -11.85
C ALA A 157 -20.46 9.66 -12.30
N PRO A 158 -20.06 8.42 -12.69
CA PRO A 158 -18.70 8.13 -13.13
C PRO A 158 -18.23 9.02 -14.28
N GLU A 159 -19.09 9.27 -15.26
CA GLU A 159 -18.81 10.10 -16.43
C GLU A 159 -18.49 11.55 -16.02
N GLU A 160 -19.29 12.11 -15.13
CA GLU A 160 -19.10 13.48 -14.62
C GLU A 160 -17.82 13.56 -13.75
N TYR A 161 -17.54 12.52 -12.97
CA TYR A 161 -16.28 12.44 -12.21
C TYR A 161 -15.07 12.45 -13.15
N HIS A 162 -15.08 11.63 -14.19
CA HIS A 162 -14.00 11.55 -15.18
C HIS A 162 -13.82 12.89 -15.92
N GLU A 163 -14.90 13.56 -16.31
CA GLU A 163 -14.82 14.88 -16.95
C GLU A 163 -14.17 15.93 -16.05
N ARG A 164 -14.54 15.98 -14.79
CA ARG A 164 -13.95 16.92 -13.81
C ARG A 164 -12.46 16.65 -13.58
N ILE A 165 -12.07 15.40 -13.40
CA ILE A 165 -10.64 15.05 -13.26
C ILE A 165 -9.87 15.37 -14.55
N ARG A 166 -10.42 15.08 -15.72
CA ARG A 166 -9.81 15.45 -17.01
C ARG A 166 -9.64 16.96 -17.16
N ALA A 167 -10.58 17.77 -16.68
CA ALA A 167 -10.45 19.22 -16.70
C ALA A 167 -9.27 19.69 -15.84
N GLU A 168 -9.08 19.12 -14.65
CA GLU A 168 -7.93 19.41 -13.78
C GLU A 168 -6.60 18.97 -14.41
N ILE A 169 -6.57 17.79 -15.04
CA ILE A 169 -5.39 17.31 -15.77
C ILE A 169 -5.04 18.26 -16.92
N ARG A 170 -6.03 18.72 -17.69
CA ARG A 170 -5.82 19.68 -18.77
C ARG A 170 -5.22 20.98 -18.24
N HIS A 171 -5.82 21.54 -17.21
CA HIS A 171 -5.29 22.75 -16.57
C HIS A 171 -3.84 22.56 -16.10
N CYS A 172 -3.54 21.44 -15.48
CA CYS A 172 -2.19 21.09 -15.04
C CYS A 172 -1.19 21.03 -16.21
N VAL A 173 -1.56 20.43 -17.34
CA VAL A 173 -0.71 20.34 -18.53
C VAL A 173 -0.48 21.72 -19.14
N GLU A 174 -1.55 22.52 -19.31
CA GLU A 174 -1.48 23.88 -19.87
C GLU A 174 -0.58 24.81 -19.06
N GLU A 175 -0.67 24.78 -17.73
CA GLU A 175 0.20 25.56 -16.85
C GLU A 175 1.68 25.17 -16.98
N GLN A 176 1.98 23.87 -17.06
CA GLN A 176 3.34 23.39 -17.25
C GLN A 176 3.91 23.78 -18.62
N GLU A 177 3.10 23.80 -19.68
CA GLU A 177 3.52 24.27 -20.99
C GLU A 177 3.83 25.77 -20.98
N GLN A 178 2.97 26.59 -20.35
CA GLN A 178 3.18 28.03 -20.20
C GLN A 178 4.46 28.34 -19.39
N LEU A 179 4.76 27.54 -18.37
CA LEU A 179 6.00 27.64 -17.58
C LEU A 179 7.22 27.16 -18.35
N GLY A 180 7.07 26.53 -19.51
CA GLY A 180 8.15 26.06 -20.34
C GLY A 180 8.86 24.80 -19.84
N LEU A 181 8.19 23.96 -19.05
CA LEU A 181 8.76 22.69 -18.60
C LEU A 181 9.03 21.74 -19.77
N ASP A 182 10.09 20.93 -19.68
CA ASP A 182 10.53 20.03 -20.75
C ASP A 182 9.84 18.66 -20.68
N VAL A 183 9.59 18.14 -19.48
CA VAL A 183 8.88 16.88 -19.24
C VAL A 183 7.72 17.16 -18.30
N LEU A 184 6.52 16.83 -18.74
CA LEU A 184 5.29 17.16 -18.02
C LEU A 184 4.80 16.00 -17.15
N VAL A 185 3.84 16.31 -16.29
CA VAL A 185 3.10 15.34 -15.46
C VAL A 185 1.60 15.62 -15.57
N HIS A 186 0.77 14.62 -15.28
CA HIS A 186 -0.70 14.81 -15.26
C HIS A 186 -1.23 15.49 -13.99
N GLY A 187 -0.42 15.61 -12.92
CA GLY A 187 -0.75 16.33 -11.69
C GLY A 187 -1.46 15.52 -10.61
N GLU A 188 -1.86 14.29 -10.88
CA GLU A 188 -2.41 13.33 -9.91
C GLU A 188 -3.73 13.77 -9.23
N ALA A 189 -4.61 14.49 -9.97
CA ALA A 189 -5.88 14.97 -9.43
C ALA A 189 -6.83 13.84 -8.97
N GLU A 190 -6.72 12.66 -9.56
CA GLU A 190 -7.49 11.46 -9.21
C GLU A 190 -7.06 10.83 -7.88
N ARG A 191 -5.85 11.11 -7.40
CA ARG A 191 -5.24 10.46 -6.22
C ARG A 191 -5.43 11.29 -4.96
N ASN A 192 -5.86 10.66 -3.88
CA ASN A 192 -5.93 11.27 -2.56
C ASN A 192 -4.63 11.05 -1.77
N ASP A 193 -4.02 9.89 -1.93
CA ASP A 193 -2.77 9.48 -1.30
C ASP A 193 -2.03 8.52 -2.25
N MET A 194 -0.71 8.56 -2.24
CA MET A 194 0.11 7.78 -3.16
C MET A 194 0.14 6.27 -2.87
N VAL A 195 -0.35 5.84 -1.70
CA VAL A 195 -0.44 4.40 -1.34
C VAL A 195 -1.89 3.93 -1.36
N GLU A 196 -2.82 4.71 -0.79
CA GLU A 196 -4.25 4.39 -0.79
C GLU A 196 -4.76 4.21 -2.24
N TYR A 197 -4.39 5.09 -3.17
CA TYR A 197 -4.80 5.02 -4.57
C TYR A 197 -4.44 3.69 -5.24
N PHE A 198 -3.22 3.20 -5.04
CA PHE A 198 -2.79 1.93 -5.63
C PHE A 198 -3.43 0.74 -4.91
N GLY A 199 -3.47 0.76 -3.59
CA GLY A 199 -4.08 -0.30 -2.81
C GLY A 199 -5.57 -0.51 -3.12
N GLU A 200 -6.33 0.58 -3.40
CA GLU A 200 -7.76 0.51 -3.80
C GLU A 200 -7.98 -0.22 -5.13
N GLN A 201 -6.94 -0.39 -5.94
CA GLN A 201 -6.99 -1.02 -7.26
C GLN A 201 -6.31 -2.39 -7.31
N LEU A 202 -5.76 -2.84 -6.19
CA LEU A 202 -5.11 -4.13 -6.04
C LEU A 202 -5.98 -5.07 -5.20
N GLU A 203 -6.00 -6.35 -5.56
CA GLU A 203 -6.55 -7.38 -4.69
C GLU A 203 -5.64 -7.61 -3.47
N GLY A 204 -6.19 -8.22 -2.42
CA GLY A 204 -5.45 -8.49 -1.17
C GLY A 204 -5.47 -7.35 -0.16
N TYR A 205 -6.13 -6.24 -0.49
CA TYR A 205 -6.27 -5.06 0.37
C TYR A 205 -7.70 -4.86 0.89
N VAL A 206 -7.81 -4.30 2.09
CA VAL A 206 -9.04 -3.76 2.65
C VAL A 206 -8.76 -2.39 3.27
N PHE A 207 -9.78 -1.53 3.26
CA PHE A 207 -9.68 -0.15 3.73
C PHE A 207 -10.61 0.06 4.92
N SER A 208 -10.06 0.63 5.99
CA SER A 208 -10.85 1.12 7.10
C SER A 208 -11.55 2.44 6.74
N ARG A 209 -12.69 2.71 7.36
CA ARG A 209 -13.38 4.01 7.28
C ARG A 209 -12.84 4.99 8.32
N PHE A 210 -12.52 4.50 9.50
CA PHE A 210 -12.15 5.29 10.68
C PHE A 210 -10.73 5.00 11.19
N GLY A 211 -9.96 4.20 10.48
CA GLY A 211 -8.63 3.73 10.89
C GLY A 211 -7.52 4.77 10.77
N TRP A 212 -7.79 6.02 11.11
CA TRP A 212 -6.80 7.10 11.14
C TRP A 212 -5.79 6.89 12.24
N VAL A 213 -4.52 7.02 11.90
CA VAL A 213 -3.38 6.94 12.83
C VAL A 213 -2.47 8.13 12.67
N GLN A 214 -1.71 8.45 13.72
CA GLN A 214 -0.71 9.51 13.67
C GLN A 214 0.43 9.12 12.71
N SER A 215 0.84 10.08 11.88
CA SER A 215 2.00 10.02 11.01
C SER A 215 3.05 11.03 11.49
N TYR A 216 3.67 11.79 10.59
CA TYR A 216 4.67 12.80 10.95
C TYR A 216 4.02 14.06 11.55
N GLY A 217 4.50 14.50 12.70
CA GLY A 217 4.01 15.69 13.39
C GLY A 217 2.51 15.58 13.70
N SER A 218 1.73 16.56 13.25
CA SER A 218 0.26 16.59 13.44
C SER A 218 -0.52 15.91 12.29
N ARG A 219 0.16 15.35 11.30
CA ARG A 219 -0.48 14.67 10.17
C ARG A 219 -1.03 13.32 10.60
N CYS A 220 -2.24 13.01 10.15
CA CYS A 220 -2.83 11.69 10.25
C CYS A 220 -2.91 11.03 8.88
N VAL A 221 -2.77 9.72 8.84
CA VAL A 221 -2.92 8.87 7.67
C VAL A 221 -3.87 7.73 7.98
N LYS A 222 -4.40 7.12 6.93
CA LYS A 222 -5.25 5.95 7.01
C LYS A 222 -4.64 4.84 6.15
N PRO A 223 -3.65 4.09 6.69
CA PRO A 223 -2.94 3.08 5.93
C PRO A 223 -3.88 1.99 5.41
N PRO A 224 -3.67 1.52 4.17
CA PRO A 224 -4.31 0.31 3.69
C PRO A 224 -3.97 -0.89 4.57
N ILE A 225 -4.89 -1.84 4.68
CA ILE A 225 -4.69 -3.09 5.42
C ILE A 225 -4.50 -4.22 4.40
N LEU A 226 -3.33 -4.82 4.39
CA LEU A 226 -2.96 -5.90 3.51
C LEU A 226 -3.27 -7.23 4.20
N PHE A 227 -4.27 -7.95 3.72
CA PHE A 227 -4.74 -9.19 4.35
C PHE A 227 -4.46 -10.45 3.53
N GLY A 228 -4.28 -10.32 2.21
CA GLY A 228 -4.16 -11.44 1.28
C GLY A 228 -3.02 -11.30 0.27
N ASP A 229 -2.88 -12.26 -0.64
CA ASP A 229 -1.96 -12.19 -1.77
C ASP A 229 -2.38 -11.08 -2.73
N ILE A 230 -1.41 -10.43 -3.37
CA ILE A 230 -1.63 -9.20 -4.14
C ILE A 230 -1.63 -9.50 -5.62
N SER A 231 -2.69 -9.11 -6.32
CA SER A 231 -2.75 -9.10 -7.77
C SER A 231 -3.32 -7.79 -8.31
N ARG A 232 -3.03 -7.50 -9.58
CA ARG A 232 -3.54 -6.32 -10.29
C ARG A 232 -4.60 -6.74 -11.30
N PRO A 233 -5.90 -6.56 -11.00
CA PRO A 233 -6.97 -7.02 -11.89
C PRO A 233 -7.10 -6.20 -13.18
N LYS A 234 -6.64 -4.94 -13.19
CA LYS A 234 -6.73 -4.02 -14.32
C LYS A 234 -5.66 -2.93 -14.26
N ALA A 235 -5.47 -2.23 -15.39
CA ALA A 235 -4.64 -1.02 -15.45
C ALA A 235 -5.14 0.05 -14.46
N MET A 236 -4.20 0.73 -13.79
CA MET A 236 -4.49 1.67 -12.70
C MET A 236 -4.36 3.13 -13.12
N THR A 237 -3.35 3.45 -13.94
CA THR A 237 -2.97 4.83 -14.27
C THR A 237 -3.00 5.13 -15.76
N VAL A 238 -3.01 4.11 -16.61
CA VAL A 238 -2.84 4.21 -18.07
C VAL A 238 -3.85 5.17 -18.71
N GLU A 239 -5.11 5.13 -18.30
CA GLU A 239 -6.16 6.01 -18.87
C GLU A 239 -5.82 7.49 -18.67
N TRP A 240 -5.43 7.87 -17.45
CA TRP A 240 -5.14 9.25 -17.09
C TRP A 240 -3.89 9.77 -17.79
N ILE A 241 -2.85 8.94 -17.87
CA ILE A 241 -1.59 9.28 -18.54
C ILE A 241 -1.79 9.42 -20.05
N ARG A 242 -2.54 8.51 -20.68
CA ARG A 242 -2.88 8.61 -22.10
C ARG A 242 -3.68 9.88 -22.41
N TYR A 243 -4.65 10.20 -21.56
CA TYR A 243 -5.40 11.42 -21.71
C TYR A 243 -4.49 12.65 -21.59
N ALA A 244 -3.66 12.73 -20.57
CA ALA A 244 -2.72 13.83 -20.41
C ALA A 244 -1.75 13.95 -21.59
N GLN A 245 -1.19 12.85 -22.09
CA GLN A 245 -0.30 12.85 -23.26
C GLN A 245 -1.02 13.30 -24.53
N SER A 246 -2.34 13.10 -24.66
CA SER A 246 -3.10 13.59 -25.81
C SER A 246 -3.28 15.10 -25.87
N LEU A 247 -2.91 15.81 -24.81
CA LEU A 247 -3.03 17.27 -24.70
C LEU A 247 -1.74 18.01 -25.07
N THR A 248 -0.63 17.32 -25.26
CA THR A 248 0.70 17.92 -25.48
C THR A 248 1.59 17.06 -26.36
N ASP A 249 2.47 17.70 -27.13
CA ASP A 249 3.54 17.05 -27.90
C ASP A 249 4.80 16.84 -27.06
N LYS A 250 4.89 17.43 -25.87
CA LYS A 250 6.02 17.23 -24.95
C LYS A 250 5.94 15.84 -24.29
N PRO A 251 7.09 15.23 -23.93
CA PRO A 251 7.07 14.01 -23.17
C PRO A 251 6.34 14.20 -21.84
N LEU A 252 5.43 13.28 -21.51
CA LEU A 252 4.74 13.25 -20.24
C LEU A 252 5.12 11.97 -19.51
N LYS A 253 5.51 12.08 -18.24
CA LYS A 253 5.94 10.91 -17.46
C LYS A 253 4.78 10.26 -16.72
N GLY A 254 4.72 8.92 -16.80
CA GLY A 254 3.87 8.10 -15.96
C GLY A 254 4.39 8.10 -14.52
N MET A 255 3.48 8.19 -13.54
CA MET A 255 3.81 8.29 -12.12
C MET A 255 3.29 7.08 -11.37
N LEU A 256 4.17 6.32 -10.76
CA LEU A 256 3.84 5.13 -9.96
C LEU A 256 4.45 5.23 -8.57
N THR A 257 3.80 4.62 -7.58
CA THR A 257 4.43 4.37 -6.29
C THR A 257 5.11 3.00 -6.32
N GLY A 258 6.32 2.94 -5.80
CA GLY A 258 7.10 1.73 -5.80
C GLY A 258 6.65 0.71 -4.74
N PRO A 259 6.97 -0.58 -4.94
CA PRO A 259 6.49 -1.67 -4.09
C PRO A 259 6.96 -1.56 -2.63
N VAL A 260 8.16 -1.06 -2.37
CA VAL A 260 8.68 -0.88 -1.01
C VAL A 260 7.90 0.20 -0.27
N THR A 261 7.54 1.30 -0.95
CA THR A 261 6.75 2.37 -0.36
C THR A 261 5.33 1.91 -0.06
N ILE A 262 4.67 1.23 -1.01
CA ILE A 262 3.32 0.66 -0.79
C ILE A 262 3.34 -0.30 0.39
N LEU A 263 4.34 -1.18 0.47
CA LEU A 263 4.50 -2.13 1.58
C LEU A 263 4.67 -1.41 2.92
N ASN A 264 5.61 -0.46 3.02
CA ASN A 264 5.97 0.14 4.30
C ASN A 264 4.90 1.10 4.84
N TRP A 265 4.08 1.69 3.99
CA TRP A 265 3.00 2.59 4.39
C TRP A 265 1.63 1.89 4.44
N SER A 266 1.63 0.56 4.46
CA SER A 266 0.46 -0.29 4.70
C SER A 266 0.58 -1.00 6.06
N PHE A 267 -0.55 -1.44 6.63
CA PHE A 267 -0.56 -2.46 7.67
C PHE A 267 -0.36 -3.82 6.99
N VAL A 268 0.83 -4.38 7.16
CA VAL A 268 1.27 -5.56 6.42
C VAL A 268 0.84 -6.84 7.13
N ARG A 269 0.38 -7.83 6.36
CA ARG A 269 0.13 -9.19 6.83
C ARG A 269 1.39 -9.82 7.44
N ASP A 270 1.22 -10.72 8.39
CA ASP A 270 2.28 -11.34 9.19
C ASP A 270 2.42 -12.86 8.99
N ASP A 271 1.62 -13.44 8.11
CA ASP A 271 1.58 -14.89 7.83
C ASP A 271 2.58 -15.33 6.74
N GLN A 272 3.30 -14.38 6.16
CA GLN A 272 4.40 -14.61 5.23
C GLN A 272 5.52 -13.56 5.40
N PRO A 273 6.75 -13.84 4.91
CA PRO A 273 7.84 -12.87 4.96
C PRO A 273 7.50 -11.58 4.19
N ARG A 274 7.92 -10.42 4.73
CA ARG A 274 7.74 -9.12 4.05
C ARG A 274 8.35 -9.10 2.64
N LYS A 275 9.46 -9.81 2.43
CA LYS A 275 10.06 -10.02 1.11
C LYS A 275 9.04 -10.55 0.09
N ASP A 276 8.32 -11.61 0.43
CA ASP A 276 7.38 -12.25 -0.49
C ASP A 276 6.22 -11.32 -0.82
N THR A 277 5.72 -10.61 0.19
CA THR A 277 4.70 -9.57 -0.01
C THR A 277 5.19 -8.43 -0.92
N CYS A 278 6.45 -7.99 -0.75
CA CYS A 278 7.05 -6.96 -1.59
C CYS A 278 7.22 -7.43 -3.04
N LEU A 279 7.60 -8.69 -3.25
CA LEU A 279 7.72 -9.27 -4.59
C LEU A 279 6.36 -9.39 -5.30
N GLN A 280 5.29 -9.68 -4.57
CA GLN A 280 3.92 -9.65 -5.13
C GLN A 280 3.57 -8.23 -5.62
N LEU A 281 3.84 -7.20 -4.80
CA LEU A 281 3.68 -5.80 -5.18
C LEU A 281 4.54 -5.43 -6.40
N ALA A 282 5.79 -5.88 -6.42
CA ALA A 282 6.70 -5.60 -7.53
C ALA A 282 6.20 -6.19 -8.85
N LEU A 283 5.62 -7.38 -8.84
CA LEU A 283 5.00 -7.98 -10.02
C LEU A 283 3.77 -7.18 -10.47
N ALA A 284 2.90 -6.76 -9.56
CA ALA A 284 1.73 -5.94 -9.87
C ALA A 284 2.12 -4.57 -10.48
N ILE A 285 3.12 -3.90 -9.92
CA ILE A 285 3.64 -2.63 -10.46
C ILE A 285 4.34 -2.84 -11.80
N ARG A 286 5.05 -3.97 -11.99
CA ARG A 286 5.66 -4.33 -13.26
C ARG A 286 4.62 -4.47 -14.39
N GLU A 287 3.48 -5.06 -14.10
CA GLU A 287 2.38 -5.15 -15.08
C GLU A 287 1.88 -3.75 -15.48
N GLU A 288 1.75 -2.83 -14.53
CA GLU A 288 1.38 -1.44 -14.82
C GLU A 288 2.43 -0.74 -15.70
N VAL A 289 3.73 -0.97 -15.42
CA VAL A 289 4.83 -0.46 -16.26
C VAL A 289 4.71 -0.97 -17.70
N LEU A 290 4.44 -2.26 -17.88
CA LEU A 290 4.28 -2.85 -19.20
C LEU A 290 3.09 -2.26 -19.97
N ASP A 291 1.96 -2.05 -19.30
CA ASP A 291 0.78 -1.40 -19.90
C ASP A 291 1.05 0.06 -20.28
N LEU A 292 1.79 0.81 -19.45
CA LEU A 292 2.23 2.17 -19.78
C LEU A 292 3.17 2.19 -20.98
N GLU A 293 4.13 1.27 -21.07
CA GLU A 293 5.01 1.13 -22.23
C GLU A 293 4.21 0.82 -23.50
N GLN A 294 3.26 -0.12 -23.44
CA GLN A 294 2.37 -0.45 -24.57
C GLN A 294 1.48 0.73 -24.97
N ALA A 295 1.11 1.57 -24.02
CA ALA A 295 0.36 2.81 -24.29
C ALA A 295 1.21 3.94 -24.87
N GLY A 296 2.52 3.73 -25.09
CA GLY A 296 3.45 4.71 -25.67
C GLY A 296 4.06 5.69 -24.68
N VAL A 297 3.97 5.43 -23.39
CA VAL A 297 4.59 6.27 -22.35
C VAL A 297 6.11 6.02 -22.34
N ASN A 298 6.88 7.05 -22.65
CA ASN A 298 8.34 6.97 -22.83
C ASN A 298 9.15 7.21 -21.54
N ILE A 299 8.52 7.82 -20.53
CA ILE A 299 9.16 8.13 -19.25
C ILE A 299 8.24 7.64 -18.14
N ILE A 300 8.75 6.80 -17.26
CA ILE A 300 8.00 6.29 -16.10
C ILE A 300 8.84 6.57 -14.85
N GLN A 301 8.27 7.29 -13.90
CA GLN A 301 8.86 7.54 -12.59
C GLN A 301 8.20 6.59 -11.57
N ILE A 302 9.01 5.85 -10.84
CA ILE A 302 8.59 4.99 -9.74
C ILE A 302 9.15 5.58 -8.45
N ASP A 303 8.26 6.05 -7.59
CA ASP A 303 8.61 6.73 -6.34
C ASP A 303 8.77 5.73 -5.19
N GLU A 304 10.00 5.61 -4.68
CA GLU A 304 10.34 4.80 -3.51
C GLU A 304 10.68 5.69 -2.31
N ALA A 305 9.71 6.48 -1.87
CA ALA A 305 9.86 7.42 -0.77
C ALA A 305 10.21 6.75 0.56
N ALA A 306 9.73 5.52 0.78
CA ALA A 306 9.93 4.78 2.03
C ALA A 306 11.16 3.85 2.03
N LEU A 307 11.97 3.82 0.97
CA LEU A 307 13.10 2.89 0.89
C LEU A 307 14.06 3.03 2.07
N ARG A 308 14.40 4.25 2.45
CA ARG A 308 15.31 4.53 3.58
C ARG A 308 14.64 4.33 4.93
N GLU A 309 13.42 4.80 5.11
CA GLU A 309 12.72 4.70 6.40
C GLU A 309 12.28 3.26 6.72
N GLY A 310 12.11 2.42 5.70
CA GLY A 310 11.80 1.00 5.82
C GLY A 310 12.98 0.13 6.28
N LEU A 311 14.19 0.69 6.42
CA LEU A 311 15.34 -0.04 6.94
C LEU A 311 15.03 -0.63 8.32
N PRO A 312 15.37 -1.90 8.57
CA PRO A 312 15.23 -2.52 9.89
C PRO A 312 15.98 -1.73 10.97
N LEU A 313 15.48 -1.77 12.21
CA LEU A 313 16.15 -1.14 13.35
C LEU A 313 17.54 -1.71 13.62
N ARG A 314 17.72 -3.01 13.39
CA ARG A 314 19.02 -3.68 13.58
C ARG A 314 19.83 -3.55 12.30
N GLN A 315 21.01 -2.99 12.42
CA GLN A 315 21.94 -2.84 11.30
C GLN A 315 22.33 -4.19 10.65
N SER A 316 22.39 -5.26 11.44
CA SER A 316 22.62 -6.61 10.93
C SER A 316 21.62 -7.07 9.87
N ASP A 317 20.41 -6.51 9.85
CA ASP A 317 19.33 -6.92 8.97
C ASP A 317 19.25 -6.05 7.71
N TRP A 318 20.06 -4.96 7.63
CA TRP A 318 20.01 -4.03 6.51
C TRP A 318 20.37 -4.67 5.19
N GLN A 319 21.43 -5.50 5.17
CA GLN A 319 21.85 -6.15 3.94
C GLN A 319 20.76 -7.06 3.39
N THR A 320 20.12 -7.86 4.24
CA THR A 320 19.00 -8.72 3.85
C THR A 320 17.82 -7.92 3.28
N TYR A 321 17.51 -6.76 3.89
CA TYR A 321 16.46 -5.87 3.41
C TYR A 321 16.83 -5.27 2.03
N LEU A 322 18.07 -4.80 1.87
CA LEU A 322 18.53 -4.19 0.62
C LEU A 322 18.64 -5.22 -0.52
N ASP A 323 18.98 -6.46 -0.20
CA ASP A 323 19.10 -7.53 -1.20
C ASP A 323 17.76 -7.88 -1.87
N TRP A 324 16.68 -7.85 -1.12
CA TRP A 324 15.37 -8.13 -1.70
C TRP A 324 14.62 -6.90 -2.16
#